data_2ad17efc2dfb19087911a00bee5fb830
#
_entry.id   2ad17efc2dfb19087911a00bee5fb830
#
_cell.length_a   1.000
_cell.length_b   1.000
_cell.length_c   1.000
_cell.angle_alpha   90.00
_cell.angle_beta   90.00
_cell.angle_gamma   90.00
#
_symmetry.space_group_name_H-M   'P 1'
#
loop_
_entity.id
_entity.type
_entity.pdbx_description
1 polymer ?
#
loop_
_entity_poly.entity_id
_entity_poly.type
_entity_poly.pdbx_seq_one_letter_code
_entity_poly.pdbx_strand_id
1 'polypeptide(L)'
;MSEIETVEENTQTPPSTELRTGFVHIPVLSRELIAGLEICAGGEYLDATVGGGGHSLLLLQAGENIQLTVIDQDQEAIAAARVKFEQADPSFLERVQFWQGNFTQYNPKSKQFDGIIADLGVSSYQFDQPERGFSFRHTAPLDMRMNQQQSLTAAEIINHWDEKQLADIFHHYGEERLSRRIAKRIVEKRPFQTTTDLAYAIGGCVPASYRHGRIHPATRVFQALRIAVNQELTCLEKFIDQAQYWLKPGGRIGVISFHSLEDRIVKHRFKESPILQVLTKKPIQPQPDELNNNHRSRSAKLRLAERKIIE
;
A
#
# COMPACT_ATOMS: atom_id res chain seq x y z
N MET A 1 -25.04 -56.26 -38.38
CA MET A 1 -25.33 -55.84 -36.99
C MET A 1 -24.07 -55.09 -36.55
N SER A 2 -24.08 -53.80 -36.68
CA SER A 2 -22.97 -52.92 -36.35
C SER A 2 -23.44 -52.01 -35.21
N GLU A 3 -22.79 -52.15 -34.05
CA GLU A 3 -23.01 -51.33 -32.88
C GLU A 3 -22.44 -49.94 -33.09
N ILE A 4 -23.25 -48.91 -32.84
CA ILE A 4 -22.90 -47.51 -32.89
C ILE A 4 -22.53 -47.11 -31.47
N GLU A 5 -21.23 -46.81 -31.23
CA GLU A 5 -20.76 -46.18 -30.00
C GLU A 5 -21.09 -44.70 -30.00
N THR A 6 -21.91 -44.29 -29.06
CA THR A 6 -22.18 -42.87 -28.79
C THR A 6 -21.06 -42.28 -27.94
N VAL A 7 -20.36 -41.29 -28.49
CA VAL A 7 -19.35 -40.48 -27.78
C VAL A 7 -20.09 -39.46 -26.92
N GLU A 8 -20.03 -39.56 -25.61
CA GLU A 8 -20.46 -38.51 -24.68
C GLU A 8 -19.45 -37.35 -24.68
N GLU A 9 -19.88 -36.18 -25.10
CA GLU A 9 -19.16 -34.92 -24.98
C GLU A 9 -19.10 -34.52 -23.49
N ASN A 10 -17.92 -34.62 -22.93
CA ASN A 10 -17.64 -34.22 -21.57
C ASN A 10 -17.38 -32.69 -21.53
N THR A 11 -18.42 -31.89 -21.40
CA THR A 11 -18.34 -30.46 -21.18
C THR A 11 -17.84 -30.19 -19.74
N GLN A 12 -16.53 -30.08 -19.56
CA GLN A 12 -15.95 -29.57 -18.32
C GLN A 12 -16.22 -28.07 -18.22
N THR A 13 -17.14 -27.71 -17.35
CA THR A 13 -17.33 -26.32 -16.86
C THR A 13 -16.03 -25.89 -16.14
N PRO A 14 -15.46 -24.69 -16.43
CA PRO A 14 -14.30 -24.23 -15.69
C PRO A 14 -14.65 -24.04 -14.21
N PRO A 15 -13.71 -24.30 -13.28
CA PRO A 15 -13.98 -24.20 -11.85
C PRO A 15 -14.38 -22.76 -11.51
N SER A 16 -15.58 -22.61 -10.97
CA SER A 16 -16.05 -21.37 -10.36
C SER A 16 -15.05 -20.95 -9.28
N THR A 17 -14.45 -19.79 -9.45
CA THR A 17 -13.61 -19.15 -8.44
C THR A 17 -14.51 -18.76 -7.27
N GLU A 18 -14.75 -19.68 -6.35
CA GLU A 18 -15.36 -19.36 -5.06
C GLU A 18 -14.47 -18.35 -4.35
N LEU A 19 -14.92 -17.10 -4.35
CA LEU A 19 -14.39 -16.06 -3.45
C LEU A 19 -14.52 -16.61 -2.03
N ARG A 20 -13.38 -16.90 -1.39
CA ARG A 20 -13.32 -17.29 0.02
C ARG A 20 -13.94 -16.17 0.84
N THR A 21 -15.22 -16.28 1.10
CA THR A 21 -15.99 -15.46 2.03
C THR A 21 -15.46 -15.73 3.44
N GLY A 22 -14.78 -14.74 4.08
CA GLY A 22 -14.41 -14.93 5.48
C GLY A 22 -13.51 -13.88 6.13
N PHE A 23 -12.94 -12.93 5.41
CA PHE A 23 -12.19 -11.86 6.06
C PHE A 23 -12.74 -10.48 5.65
N VAL A 24 -13.56 -9.89 6.51
CA VAL A 24 -13.95 -8.49 6.38
C VAL A 24 -12.71 -7.65 6.67
N HIS A 25 -12.06 -7.14 5.63
CA HIS A 25 -10.94 -6.23 5.77
C HIS A 25 -11.44 -4.89 6.33
N ILE A 26 -11.12 -4.61 7.58
CA ILE A 26 -11.40 -3.33 8.24
C ILE A 26 -10.28 -2.36 7.88
N PRO A 27 -10.57 -1.22 7.22
CA PRO A 27 -9.56 -0.20 6.93
C PRO A 27 -8.92 0.32 8.22
N VAL A 28 -7.60 0.52 8.18
CA VAL A 28 -6.83 0.94 9.35
C VAL A 28 -7.12 2.40 9.69
N LEU A 29 -7.28 2.72 11.00
CA LEU A 29 -7.55 4.08 11.48
C LEU A 29 -8.74 4.76 10.78
N SER A 30 -9.72 3.96 10.37
CA SER A 30 -10.85 4.43 9.56
C SER A 30 -11.70 5.49 10.27
N ARG A 31 -11.98 5.30 11.55
CA ARG A 31 -12.77 6.26 12.36
C ARG A 31 -12.06 7.60 12.47
N GLU A 32 -10.78 7.56 12.79
CA GLU A 32 -9.93 8.73 12.99
C GLU A 32 -9.71 9.49 11.69
N LEU A 33 -9.56 8.77 10.58
CA LEU A 33 -9.39 9.36 9.26
C LEU A 33 -10.66 10.07 8.80
N ILE A 34 -11.81 9.39 8.84
CA ILE A 34 -13.11 9.95 8.42
C ILE A 34 -13.48 11.16 9.28
N ALA A 35 -13.32 11.06 10.62
CA ALA A 35 -13.56 12.18 11.52
C ALA A 35 -12.60 13.36 11.25
N GLY A 36 -11.33 13.06 10.97
CA GLY A 36 -10.31 14.08 10.73
C GLY A 36 -10.48 14.85 9.42
N LEU A 37 -11.13 14.26 8.42
CA LEU A 37 -11.38 14.90 7.14
C LEU A 37 -12.58 15.87 7.15
N GLU A 38 -13.44 15.82 8.18
CA GLU A 38 -14.65 16.66 8.28
C GLU A 38 -15.48 16.64 6.99
N ILE A 39 -15.99 15.46 6.67
CA ILE A 39 -16.65 15.19 5.38
C ILE A 39 -17.91 16.03 5.24
N CYS A 40 -18.06 16.69 4.08
CA CYS A 40 -19.23 17.50 3.75
C CYS A 40 -20.03 16.87 2.59
N ALA A 41 -21.34 17.05 2.62
CA ALA A 41 -22.24 16.62 1.55
C ALA A 41 -21.89 17.30 0.23
N GLY A 42 -21.90 16.55 -0.87
CA GLY A 42 -21.52 17.05 -2.20
C GLY A 42 -20.03 17.37 -2.37
N GLY A 43 -19.20 17.02 -1.38
CA GLY A 43 -17.75 17.27 -1.40
C GLY A 43 -17.01 16.44 -2.43
N GLU A 44 -15.86 16.96 -2.88
CA GLU A 44 -14.93 16.33 -3.81
C GLU A 44 -13.77 15.71 -3.03
N TYR A 45 -13.56 14.41 -3.17
CA TYR A 45 -12.52 13.69 -2.43
C TYR A 45 -11.59 12.93 -3.37
N LEU A 46 -10.35 12.72 -2.91
CA LEU A 46 -9.33 11.93 -3.58
C LEU A 46 -8.80 10.87 -2.64
N ASP A 47 -8.88 9.61 -3.05
CA ASP A 47 -8.13 8.51 -2.44
C ASP A 47 -6.95 8.15 -3.36
N ALA A 48 -5.74 8.50 -2.95
CA ALA A 48 -4.53 8.31 -3.74
C ALA A 48 -4.00 6.86 -3.72
N THR A 49 -4.61 5.98 -2.92
CA THR A 49 -4.17 4.60 -2.66
C THR A 49 -5.39 3.71 -2.41
N VAL A 50 -6.27 3.59 -3.41
CA VAL A 50 -7.58 2.94 -3.19
C VAL A 50 -7.49 1.50 -2.69
N GLY A 51 -6.46 0.75 -3.10
CA GLY A 51 -6.30 -0.64 -2.72
C GLY A 51 -7.60 -1.44 -2.94
N GLY A 52 -8.07 -2.16 -1.93
CA GLY A 52 -9.34 -2.85 -1.98
C GLY A 52 -10.59 -1.98 -1.75
N GLY A 53 -10.48 -0.65 -1.78
CA GLY A 53 -11.61 0.29 -1.69
C GLY A 53 -12.20 0.48 -0.29
N GLY A 54 -11.47 0.11 0.76
CA GLY A 54 -12.00 0.14 2.13
C GLY A 54 -12.29 1.56 2.64
N HIS A 55 -11.31 2.45 2.64
CA HIS A 55 -11.45 3.85 3.03
C HIS A 55 -12.38 4.62 2.08
N SER A 56 -12.23 4.38 0.78
CA SER A 56 -13.09 4.95 -0.25
C SER A 56 -14.57 4.64 -0.06
N LEU A 57 -14.91 3.39 0.30
CA LEU A 57 -16.29 3.01 0.59
C LEU A 57 -16.84 3.77 1.82
N LEU A 58 -16.04 3.92 2.87
CA LEU A 58 -16.44 4.68 4.05
C LEU A 58 -16.65 6.17 3.72
N LEU A 59 -15.85 6.76 2.84
CA LEU A 59 -16.08 8.12 2.33
C LEU A 59 -17.43 8.24 1.61
N LEU A 60 -17.72 7.32 0.67
CA LEU A 60 -18.97 7.32 -0.08
C LEU A 60 -20.21 7.17 0.81
N GLN A 61 -20.07 6.46 1.94
CA GLN A 61 -21.11 6.25 2.92
C GLN A 61 -21.24 7.40 3.97
N ALA A 62 -20.18 8.17 4.16
CA ALA A 62 -20.14 9.20 5.21
C ALA A 62 -20.87 10.49 4.86
N GLY A 63 -21.18 10.74 3.59
CA GLY A 63 -21.89 11.95 3.17
C GLY A 63 -22.71 11.74 1.90
N GLU A 64 -23.77 12.53 1.77
CA GLU A 64 -24.62 12.51 0.57
C GLU A 64 -23.90 13.15 -0.63
N ASN A 65 -24.10 12.57 -1.82
CA ASN A 65 -23.63 13.12 -3.11
C ASN A 65 -22.10 13.37 -3.20
N ILE A 66 -21.28 12.69 -2.41
CA ILE A 66 -19.83 12.75 -2.47
C ILE A 66 -19.35 12.35 -3.87
N GLN A 67 -18.44 13.13 -4.45
CA GLN A 67 -17.70 12.82 -5.66
C GLN A 67 -16.31 12.33 -5.28
N LEU A 68 -15.93 11.15 -5.74
CA LEU A 68 -14.68 10.51 -5.36
C LEU A 68 -13.81 10.23 -6.58
N THR A 69 -12.55 10.65 -6.52
CA THR A 69 -11.51 10.18 -7.42
C THR A 69 -10.66 9.16 -6.69
N VAL A 70 -10.43 8.00 -7.30
CA VAL A 70 -9.60 6.93 -6.70
C VAL A 70 -8.44 6.60 -7.60
N ILE A 71 -7.26 6.43 -6.99
CA ILE A 71 -6.00 6.15 -7.67
C ILE A 71 -5.41 4.87 -7.11
N ASP A 72 -4.90 4.02 -8.00
CA ASP A 72 -3.94 2.96 -7.65
C ASP A 72 -3.07 2.64 -8.86
N GLN A 73 -1.84 2.24 -8.61
CA GLN A 73 -0.94 1.76 -9.67
C GLN A 73 -1.17 0.28 -10.01
N ASP A 74 -1.88 -0.45 -9.13
CA ASP A 74 -2.23 -1.84 -9.30
C ASP A 74 -3.62 -1.96 -9.96
N GLN A 75 -3.65 -2.54 -11.16
CA GLN A 75 -4.89 -2.77 -11.90
C GLN A 75 -5.86 -3.69 -11.13
N GLU A 76 -5.34 -4.67 -10.40
CA GLU A 76 -6.14 -5.61 -9.61
C GLU A 76 -6.80 -4.91 -8.42
N ALA A 77 -6.11 -3.94 -7.80
CA ALA A 77 -6.67 -3.11 -6.74
C ALA A 77 -7.85 -2.26 -7.26
N ILE A 78 -7.69 -1.62 -8.42
CA ILE A 78 -8.78 -0.86 -9.07
C ILE A 78 -9.99 -1.76 -9.37
N ALA A 79 -9.76 -2.97 -9.89
CA ALA A 79 -10.84 -3.92 -10.17
C ALA A 79 -11.56 -4.35 -8.88
N ALA A 80 -10.81 -4.68 -7.81
CA ALA A 80 -11.37 -5.06 -6.53
C ALA A 80 -12.19 -3.94 -5.88
N ALA A 81 -11.70 -2.70 -5.93
CA ALA A 81 -12.42 -1.53 -5.42
C ALA A 81 -13.74 -1.30 -6.17
N ARG A 82 -13.73 -1.42 -7.51
CA ARG A 82 -14.94 -1.31 -8.33
C ARG A 82 -16.00 -2.33 -7.94
N VAL A 83 -15.62 -3.61 -7.81
CA VAL A 83 -16.53 -4.67 -7.38
C VAL A 83 -17.09 -4.40 -5.98
N LYS A 84 -16.24 -3.93 -5.04
CA LYS A 84 -16.68 -3.59 -3.69
C LYS A 84 -17.70 -2.46 -3.68
N PHE A 85 -17.53 -1.42 -4.49
CA PHE A 85 -18.46 -0.29 -4.56
C PHE A 85 -19.79 -0.73 -5.17
N GLU A 86 -19.74 -1.49 -6.25
CA GLU A 86 -20.93 -2.03 -6.93
C GLU A 86 -21.76 -2.93 -6.00
N GLN A 87 -21.09 -3.79 -5.21
CA GLN A 87 -21.75 -4.67 -4.25
C GLN A 87 -22.37 -3.92 -3.07
N ALA A 88 -21.80 -2.79 -2.66
CA ALA A 88 -22.31 -1.98 -1.56
C ALA A 88 -23.52 -1.14 -2.01
N ASP A 89 -23.41 -0.46 -3.13
CA ASP A 89 -24.47 0.28 -3.81
C ASP A 89 -24.02 0.60 -5.25
N PRO A 90 -24.70 0.04 -6.28
CA PRO A 90 -24.36 0.30 -7.67
C PRO A 90 -24.31 1.79 -8.05
N SER A 91 -25.09 2.65 -7.38
CA SER A 91 -25.12 4.10 -7.61
C SER A 91 -23.79 4.79 -7.24
N PHE A 92 -22.96 4.15 -6.41
CA PHE A 92 -21.64 4.68 -6.07
C PHE A 92 -20.74 4.79 -7.30
N LEU A 93 -20.87 3.88 -8.27
CA LEU A 93 -20.04 3.92 -9.48
C LEU A 93 -20.26 5.18 -10.32
N GLU A 94 -21.44 5.81 -10.25
CA GLU A 94 -21.75 7.06 -10.95
C GLU A 94 -21.00 8.26 -10.36
N ARG A 95 -20.54 8.13 -9.10
CA ARG A 95 -19.86 9.18 -8.33
C ARG A 95 -18.36 8.94 -8.17
N VAL A 96 -17.82 7.85 -8.77
CA VAL A 96 -16.41 7.47 -8.64
C VAL A 96 -15.69 7.56 -9.97
N GLN A 97 -14.63 8.36 -10.01
CA GLN A 97 -13.69 8.39 -11.12
C GLN A 97 -12.47 7.53 -10.77
N PHE A 98 -12.23 6.48 -11.56
CA PHE A 98 -11.06 5.60 -11.39
C PHE A 98 -9.91 6.08 -12.27
N TRP A 99 -8.71 6.15 -11.68
CA TRP A 99 -7.49 6.46 -12.39
C TRP A 99 -6.41 5.43 -12.03
N GLN A 100 -5.88 4.72 -13.05
CA GLN A 100 -4.83 3.72 -12.88
C GLN A 100 -3.47 4.36 -13.12
N GLY A 101 -2.58 4.30 -12.13
CA GLY A 101 -1.21 4.78 -12.24
C GLY A 101 -0.64 5.20 -10.90
N ASN A 102 0.62 5.62 -10.91
CA ASN A 102 1.25 6.16 -9.70
C ASN A 102 0.73 7.56 -9.41
N PHE A 103 0.28 7.82 -8.19
CA PHE A 103 -0.30 9.10 -7.78
C PHE A 103 0.59 10.33 -8.10
N THR A 104 1.91 10.13 -8.26
CA THR A 104 2.83 11.21 -8.68
C THR A 104 2.63 11.65 -10.14
N GLN A 105 1.95 10.84 -10.94
CA GLN A 105 1.66 11.11 -12.35
C GLN A 105 0.24 11.67 -12.55
N TYR A 106 -0.58 11.64 -11.50
CA TYR A 106 -1.93 12.18 -11.55
C TYR A 106 -1.91 13.72 -11.64
N ASN A 107 -2.73 14.26 -12.51
CA ASN A 107 -2.93 15.70 -12.66
C ASN A 107 -4.43 16.00 -12.60
N PRO A 108 -4.92 16.62 -11.53
CA PRO A 108 -6.33 16.97 -11.39
C PRO A 108 -6.77 18.10 -12.32
N LYS A 109 -5.85 18.72 -13.08
CA LYS A 109 -6.08 19.93 -13.88
C LYS A 109 -6.58 21.07 -12.98
N SER A 110 -7.82 21.53 -13.16
CA SER A 110 -8.46 22.58 -12.34
C SER A 110 -9.29 22.03 -11.16
N LYS A 111 -9.43 20.69 -11.05
CA LYS A 111 -10.21 20.09 -9.97
C LYS A 111 -9.48 20.24 -8.64
N GLN A 112 -10.21 20.66 -7.61
CA GLN A 112 -9.73 20.76 -6.24
C GLN A 112 -10.59 19.91 -5.31
N PHE A 113 -9.99 19.42 -4.23
CA PHE A 113 -10.59 18.45 -3.32
C PHE A 113 -10.85 19.06 -1.94
N ASP A 114 -11.98 18.71 -1.34
CA ASP A 114 -12.30 18.99 0.06
C ASP A 114 -11.48 18.08 0.99
N GLY A 115 -11.15 16.86 0.52
CA GLY A 115 -10.29 15.95 1.27
C GLY A 115 -9.46 15.04 0.38
N ILE A 116 -8.25 14.73 0.85
CA ILE A 116 -7.32 13.79 0.21
C ILE A 116 -6.90 12.74 1.21
N ILE A 117 -6.91 11.47 0.79
CA ILE A 117 -6.44 10.32 1.56
C ILE A 117 -5.22 9.69 0.87
N ALA A 118 -4.25 9.25 1.67
CA ALA A 118 -3.23 8.31 1.26
C ALA A 118 -3.00 7.28 2.38
N ASP A 119 -3.35 6.02 2.12
CA ASP A 119 -3.05 4.86 2.98
C ASP A 119 -1.84 4.14 2.38
N LEU A 120 -0.66 4.38 2.96
CA LEU A 120 0.62 3.99 2.36
C LEU A 120 0.91 2.50 2.53
N GLY A 121 1.82 1.99 1.71
CA GLY A 121 2.30 0.62 1.77
C GLY A 121 1.53 -0.34 0.85
N VAL A 122 1.62 -1.63 1.16
CA VAL A 122 0.98 -2.70 0.38
C VAL A 122 -0.48 -2.85 0.77
N SER A 123 -1.36 -2.94 -0.22
CA SER A 123 -2.75 -3.29 0.03
C SER A 123 -2.86 -4.70 0.60
N SER A 124 -3.94 -4.95 1.34
CA SER A 124 -4.20 -6.31 1.85
C SER A 124 -4.33 -7.32 0.72
N TYR A 125 -4.91 -6.91 -0.40
CA TYR A 125 -5.03 -7.73 -1.60
C TYR A 125 -3.65 -8.18 -2.11
N GLN A 126 -2.69 -7.26 -2.23
CA GLN A 126 -1.32 -7.57 -2.64
C GLN A 126 -0.58 -8.46 -1.64
N PHE A 127 -0.80 -8.21 -0.34
CA PHE A 127 -0.11 -8.95 0.72
C PHE A 127 -0.65 -10.38 0.87
N ASP A 128 -1.94 -10.60 0.59
CA ASP A 128 -2.61 -11.89 0.72
C ASP A 128 -2.43 -12.80 -0.51
N GLN A 129 -1.82 -12.28 -1.59
CA GLN A 129 -1.42 -13.05 -2.76
C GLN A 129 0.06 -13.44 -2.68
N PRO A 130 0.39 -14.72 -2.36
CA PRO A 130 1.77 -15.15 -2.19
C PRO A 130 2.64 -14.88 -3.41
N GLU A 131 2.10 -15.06 -4.62
CA GLU A 131 2.78 -14.89 -5.91
C GLU A 131 3.30 -13.49 -6.16
N ARG A 132 2.76 -12.47 -5.46
CA ARG A 132 3.25 -11.09 -5.52
C ARG A 132 4.58 -10.89 -4.77
N GLY A 133 5.02 -11.85 -3.94
CA GLY A 133 6.32 -11.85 -3.28
C GLY A 133 6.52 -10.84 -2.14
N PHE A 134 5.49 -10.19 -1.65
CA PHE A 134 5.60 -9.22 -0.54
C PHE A 134 5.86 -9.84 0.83
N SER A 135 5.64 -11.15 0.96
CA SER A 135 5.82 -11.90 2.21
C SER A 135 6.72 -13.12 2.00
N PHE A 136 7.50 -13.46 3.03
CA PHE A 136 8.28 -14.69 3.07
C PHE A 136 7.62 -15.80 3.91
N ARG A 137 6.32 -15.67 4.23
CA ARG A 137 5.54 -16.72 4.91
C ARG A 137 5.25 -17.91 4.00
N HIS A 138 5.19 -17.65 2.71
CA HIS A 138 4.99 -18.64 1.66
C HIS A 138 6.14 -18.58 0.66
N THR A 139 6.46 -19.71 0.05
CA THR A 139 7.43 -19.76 -1.04
C THR A 139 6.81 -19.12 -2.29
N ALA A 140 7.42 -18.05 -2.78
CA ALA A 140 6.90 -17.28 -3.89
C ALA A 140 8.06 -16.61 -4.66
N PRO A 141 7.86 -16.14 -5.91
CA PRO A 141 8.85 -15.36 -6.64
C PRO A 141 9.23 -14.08 -5.89
N LEU A 142 10.46 -13.61 -6.07
CA LEU A 142 10.95 -12.33 -5.55
C LEU A 142 10.50 -11.18 -6.47
N ASP A 143 9.20 -10.88 -6.51
CA ASP A 143 8.64 -9.84 -7.37
C ASP A 143 8.56 -8.48 -6.66
N MET A 144 7.66 -8.29 -5.72
CA MET A 144 7.40 -7.09 -4.91
C MET A 144 6.95 -5.85 -5.71
N ARG A 145 6.58 -5.97 -6.98
CA ARG A 145 6.06 -4.85 -7.77
C ARG A 145 4.61 -4.54 -7.39
N MET A 146 4.30 -3.31 -7.08
CA MET A 146 2.92 -2.83 -6.98
C MET A 146 2.32 -2.66 -8.38
N ASN A 147 3.06 -2.00 -9.28
CA ASN A 147 2.73 -1.98 -10.71
C ASN A 147 3.42 -3.15 -11.43
N GLN A 148 2.67 -4.16 -11.83
CA GLN A 148 3.21 -5.34 -12.50
C GLN A 148 3.77 -5.06 -13.90
N GLN A 149 3.50 -3.89 -14.48
CA GLN A 149 4.02 -3.51 -15.81
C GLN A 149 5.45 -2.94 -15.74
N GLN A 150 5.95 -2.56 -14.55
CA GLN A 150 7.34 -2.12 -14.43
C GLN A 150 8.33 -3.29 -14.55
N SER A 151 9.56 -3.01 -14.97
CA SER A 151 10.58 -4.05 -15.18
C SER A 151 11.32 -4.43 -13.90
N LEU A 152 11.54 -3.48 -12.97
CA LEU A 152 12.35 -3.71 -11.78
C LEU A 152 11.60 -4.57 -10.77
N THR A 153 12.17 -5.73 -10.43
CA THR A 153 11.67 -6.67 -9.41
C THR A 153 12.64 -6.79 -8.24
N ALA A 154 12.18 -7.38 -7.12
CA ALA A 154 13.08 -7.72 -6.02
C ALA A 154 14.15 -8.73 -6.43
N ALA A 155 13.83 -9.66 -7.35
CA ALA A 155 14.79 -10.61 -7.91
C ALA A 155 15.92 -9.88 -8.66
N GLU A 156 15.58 -8.86 -9.46
CA GLU A 156 16.57 -8.06 -10.20
C GLU A 156 17.52 -7.34 -9.22
N ILE A 157 17.00 -6.71 -8.19
CA ILE A 157 17.81 -6.06 -7.16
C ILE A 157 18.72 -7.07 -6.45
N ILE A 158 18.17 -8.17 -5.94
CA ILE A 158 18.90 -9.15 -5.15
C ILE A 158 19.98 -9.85 -5.95
N ASN A 159 19.72 -10.18 -7.23
CA ASN A 159 20.63 -10.98 -8.02
C ASN A 159 21.68 -10.17 -8.80
N HIS A 160 21.42 -8.87 -9.08
CA HIS A 160 22.28 -8.11 -9.98
C HIS A 160 22.91 -6.86 -9.37
N TRP A 161 22.33 -6.24 -8.32
CA TRP A 161 22.93 -5.06 -7.70
C TRP A 161 24.21 -5.43 -6.94
N ASP A 162 25.18 -4.51 -6.87
CA ASP A 162 26.40 -4.75 -6.13
C ASP A 162 26.19 -4.77 -4.60
N GLU A 163 27.19 -5.30 -3.86
CA GLU A 163 27.14 -5.44 -2.41
C GLU A 163 26.90 -4.11 -1.70
N LYS A 164 27.50 -3.04 -2.19
CA LYS A 164 27.38 -1.71 -1.59
C LYS A 164 25.96 -1.16 -1.77
N GLN A 165 25.42 -1.26 -2.99
CA GLN A 165 24.03 -0.85 -3.29
C GLN A 165 23.03 -1.60 -2.41
N LEU A 166 23.18 -2.92 -2.27
CA LEU A 166 22.34 -3.72 -1.38
C LEU A 166 22.48 -3.27 0.08
N ALA A 167 23.71 -3.09 0.57
CA ALA A 167 23.94 -2.63 1.94
C ALA A 167 23.32 -1.26 2.20
N ASP A 168 23.40 -0.35 1.23
CA ASP A 168 22.85 1.00 1.32
C ASP A 168 21.33 0.98 1.41
N ILE A 169 20.61 0.22 0.55
CA ILE A 169 19.14 0.13 0.64
C ILE A 169 18.71 -0.57 1.93
N PHE A 170 19.38 -1.63 2.36
CA PHE A 170 19.04 -2.29 3.62
C PHE A 170 19.25 -1.38 4.84
N HIS A 171 20.27 -0.52 4.81
CA HIS A 171 20.52 0.45 5.86
C HIS A 171 19.51 1.59 5.84
N HIS A 172 19.33 2.24 4.68
CA HIS A 172 18.53 3.45 4.57
C HIS A 172 17.01 3.18 4.53
N TYR A 173 16.57 2.11 3.86
CA TYR A 173 15.15 1.78 3.70
C TYR A 173 14.66 0.73 4.70
N GLY A 174 15.54 -0.16 5.16
CA GLY A 174 15.23 -1.17 6.16
C GLY A 174 15.58 -0.76 7.59
N GLU A 175 16.34 0.30 7.78
CA GLU A 175 16.96 0.65 9.08
C GLU A 175 17.70 -0.58 9.69
N GLU A 176 18.33 -1.40 8.80
CA GLU A 176 18.98 -2.67 9.17
C GLU A 176 20.44 -2.42 9.58
N ARG A 177 20.75 -2.70 10.83
CA ARG A 177 22.09 -2.47 11.40
C ARG A 177 23.16 -3.41 10.85
N LEU A 178 22.75 -4.62 10.46
CA LEU A 178 23.65 -5.65 9.90
C LEU A 178 23.66 -5.63 8.36
N SER A 179 23.26 -4.52 7.75
CA SER A 179 23.08 -4.35 6.31
C SER A 179 24.25 -4.84 5.48
N ARG A 180 25.50 -4.47 5.81
CA ARG A 180 26.71 -4.92 5.11
C ARG A 180 26.92 -6.43 5.18
N ARG A 181 26.74 -7.01 6.36
CA ARG A 181 26.86 -8.46 6.57
C ARG A 181 25.83 -9.25 5.77
N ILE A 182 24.58 -8.75 5.74
CA ILE A 182 23.49 -9.35 4.99
C ILE A 182 23.75 -9.21 3.48
N ALA A 183 24.14 -8.03 3.00
CA ALA A 183 24.44 -7.79 1.59
C ALA A 183 25.57 -8.72 1.10
N LYS A 184 26.69 -8.81 1.84
CA LYS A 184 27.78 -9.74 1.54
C LYS A 184 27.29 -11.18 1.41
N ARG A 185 26.48 -11.63 2.40
CA ARG A 185 25.92 -13.00 2.38
C ARG A 185 25.02 -13.26 1.17
N ILE A 186 24.23 -12.26 0.78
CA ILE A 186 23.36 -12.36 -0.40
C ILE A 186 24.22 -12.51 -1.66
N VAL A 187 25.22 -11.66 -1.86
CA VAL A 187 26.11 -11.73 -3.02
C VAL A 187 26.83 -13.08 -3.12
N GLU A 188 27.31 -13.63 -1.98
CA GLU A 188 27.97 -14.94 -1.91
C GLU A 188 27.03 -16.13 -2.26
N LYS A 189 25.72 -15.97 -2.10
CA LYS A 189 24.75 -17.07 -2.19
C LYS A 189 23.82 -17.00 -3.41
N ARG A 190 24.02 -15.99 -4.26
CA ARG A 190 23.26 -15.86 -5.52
C ARG A 190 23.37 -17.11 -6.40
N PRO A 191 22.35 -17.41 -7.23
CA PRO A 191 21.09 -16.67 -7.39
C PRO A 191 20.02 -17.06 -6.38
N PHE A 192 19.09 -16.11 -6.06
CA PHE A 192 17.89 -16.35 -5.29
C PHE A 192 16.66 -16.34 -6.21
N GLN A 193 15.78 -17.33 -6.06
CA GLN A 193 14.55 -17.43 -6.85
C GLN A 193 13.31 -17.16 -6.01
N THR A 194 13.34 -17.53 -4.72
CA THR A 194 12.15 -17.47 -3.88
C THR A 194 12.33 -16.59 -2.63
N THR A 195 11.21 -16.11 -2.13
CA THR A 195 11.12 -15.33 -0.89
C THR A 195 11.66 -16.11 0.32
N THR A 196 11.37 -17.40 0.40
CA THR A 196 11.83 -18.25 1.50
C THR A 196 13.33 -18.52 1.47
N ASP A 197 13.92 -18.73 0.27
CA ASP A 197 15.38 -18.91 0.13
C ASP A 197 16.13 -17.68 0.61
N LEU A 198 15.67 -16.49 0.20
CA LEU A 198 16.24 -15.22 0.64
C LEU A 198 16.11 -15.04 2.15
N ALA A 199 14.91 -15.27 2.71
CA ALA A 199 14.67 -15.13 4.15
C ALA A 199 15.54 -16.13 4.97
N TYR A 200 15.72 -17.36 4.49
CA TYR A 200 16.59 -18.36 5.10
C TYR A 200 18.06 -17.92 5.08
N ALA A 201 18.56 -17.44 3.97
CA ALA A 201 19.94 -16.94 3.85
C ALA A 201 20.21 -15.76 4.79
N ILE A 202 19.25 -14.81 4.91
CA ILE A 202 19.33 -13.69 5.84
C ILE A 202 19.35 -14.19 7.30
N GLY A 203 18.43 -15.08 7.67
CA GLY A 203 18.37 -15.67 8.99
C GLY A 203 19.65 -16.44 9.39
N GLY A 204 20.26 -17.10 8.41
CA GLY A 204 21.51 -17.88 8.60
C GLY A 204 22.76 -17.03 8.81
N CYS A 205 22.77 -15.78 8.40
CA CYS A 205 23.97 -14.92 8.50
C CYS A 205 23.99 -13.98 9.71
N VAL A 206 22.92 -13.90 10.49
CA VAL A 206 22.84 -13.03 11.66
C VAL A 206 23.06 -13.79 12.96
N PRO A 207 23.53 -13.15 14.06
CA PRO A 207 23.68 -13.79 15.35
C PRO A 207 22.38 -14.40 15.89
N ALA A 208 22.49 -15.47 16.69
CA ALA A 208 21.30 -16.15 17.26
C ALA A 208 20.41 -15.18 18.07
N SER A 209 21.00 -14.30 18.89
CA SER A 209 20.26 -13.29 19.66
C SER A 209 19.48 -12.31 18.77
N TYR A 210 19.99 -12.00 17.59
CA TYR A 210 19.30 -11.17 16.61
C TYR A 210 18.21 -11.91 15.89
N ARG A 211 18.42 -13.20 15.57
CA ARG A 211 17.47 -14.08 14.90
C ARG A 211 16.21 -14.33 15.73
N HIS A 212 16.39 -14.49 17.05
CA HIS A 212 15.30 -14.73 18.00
C HIS A 212 14.73 -13.43 18.60
N GLY A 213 15.03 -12.27 18.00
CA GLY A 213 14.44 -11.01 18.38
C GLY A 213 12.93 -10.93 18.06
N ARG A 214 12.30 -9.84 18.52
CA ARG A 214 10.86 -9.61 18.32
C ARG A 214 10.42 -9.61 16.85
N ILE A 215 11.32 -9.24 15.93
CA ILE A 215 11.05 -9.11 14.48
C ILE A 215 12.04 -10.01 13.75
N HIS A 216 11.52 -10.82 12.81
CA HIS A 216 12.38 -11.67 11.98
C HIS A 216 13.39 -10.81 11.18
N PRO A 217 14.67 -11.19 11.08
CA PRO A 217 15.71 -10.39 10.40
C PRO A 217 15.36 -10.03 8.94
N ALA A 218 14.68 -10.93 8.22
CA ALA A 218 14.26 -10.69 6.85
C ALA A 218 13.23 -9.57 6.71
N THR A 219 12.46 -9.24 7.76
CA THR A 219 11.38 -8.23 7.67
C THR A 219 11.90 -6.88 7.20
N ARG A 220 13.04 -6.42 7.74
CA ARG A 220 13.65 -5.15 7.37
C ARG A 220 14.22 -5.16 5.95
N VAL A 221 14.79 -6.28 5.54
CA VAL A 221 15.32 -6.46 4.19
C VAL A 221 14.19 -6.47 3.17
N PHE A 222 13.09 -7.16 3.45
CA PHE A 222 11.90 -7.18 2.60
C PHE A 222 11.25 -5.80 2.50
N GLN A 223 11.17 -5.06 3.61
CA GLN A 223 10.73 -3.66 3.58
C GLN A 223 11.66 -2.82 2.68
N ALA A 224 12.97 -2.96 2.81
CA ALA A 224 13.94 -2.20 2.01
C ALA A 224 13.81 -2.52 0.51
N LEU A 225 13.65 -3.79 0.16
CA LEU A 225 13.44 -4.22 -1.22
C LEU A 225 12.15 -3.65 -1.79
N ARG A 226 11.05 -3.74 -1.05
CA ARG A 226 9.75 -3.20 -1.44
C ARG A 226 9.82 -1.71 -1.74
N ILE A 227 10.44 -0.96 -0.82
CA ILE A 227 10.65 0.49 -0.98
C ILE A 227 11.50 0.78 -2.21
N ALA A 228 12.57 0.01 -2.45
CA ALA A 228 13.46 0.20 -3.60
C ALA A 228 12.76 -0.13 -4.93
N VAL A 229 12.05 -1.27 -5.00
CA VAL A 229 11.32 -1.72 -6.20
C VAL A 229 10.28 -0.66 -6.61
N ASN A 230 9.53 -0.12 -5.65
CA ASN A 230 8.39 0.75 -5.91
C ASN A 230 8.71 2.25 -5.75
N GLN A 231 9.94 2.62 -5.40
CA GLN A 231 10.40 3.99 -5.15
C GLN A 231 9.49 4.75 -4.15
N GLU A 232 8.98 4.03 -3.13
CA GLU A 232 7.88 4.48 -2.26
C GLU A 232 8.15 5.83 -1.62
N LEU A 233 9.35 6.04 -1.05
CA LEU A 233 9.68 7.28 -0.33
C LEU A 233 9.77 8.48 -1.28
N THR A 234 10.39 8.32 -2.45
CA THR A 234 10.50 9.38 -3.45
C THR A 234 9.12 9.74 -4.03
N CYS A 235 8.29 8.72 -4.26
CA CYS A 235 6.91 8.96 -4.70
C CYS A 235 6.10 9.69 -3.63
N LEU A 236 6.23 9.32 -2.36
CA LEU A 236 5.55 9.97 -1.24
C LEU A 236 5.91 11.46 -1.11
N GLU A 237 7.21 11.78 -1.19
CA GLU A 237 7.66 13.17 -1.16
C GLU A 237 7.03 14.00 -2.27
N LYS A 238 7.13 13.53 -3.51
CA LYS A 238 6.53 14.19 -4.68
C LYS A 238 5.02 14.34 -4.56
N PHE A 239 4.36 13.30 -4.07
CA PHE A 239 2.91 13.33 -3.88
C PHE A 239 2.49 14.41 -2.91
N ILE A 240 3.09 14.49 -1.72
CA ILE A 240 2.73 15.51 -0.72
C ILE A 240 3.00 16.91 -1.26
N ASP A 241 4.13 17.10 -1.96
CA ASP A 241 4.49 18.38 -2.57
C ASP A 241 3.47 18.85 -3.62
N GLN A 242 2.81 17.93 -4.30
CA GLN A 242 1.76 18.22 -5.29
C GLN A 242 0.37 18.31 -4.65
N ALA A 243 0.01 17.32 -3.80
CA ALA A 243 -1.33 17.17 -3.24
C ALA A 243 -1.79 18.36 -2.41
N GLN A 244 -0.88 19.08 -1.76
CA GLN A 244 -1.21 20.29 -1.01
C GLN A 244 -1.86 21.39 -1.88
N TYR A 245 -1.54 21.43 -3.18
CA TYR A 245 -2.13 22.38 -4.12
C TYR A 245 -3.44 21.89 -4.72
N TRP A 246 -3.72 20.61 -4.62
CA TRP A 246 -4.98 20.03 -5.08
C TRP A 246 -6.12 20.19 -4.07
N LEU A 247 -5.81 20.54 -2.81
CA LEU A 247 -6.83 20.86 -1.81
C LEU A 247 -7.50 22.20 -2.09
N LYS A 248 -8.78 22.33 -1.78
CA LYS A 248 -9.44 23.62 -1.61
C LYS A 248 -8.90 24.33 -0.36
N PRO A 249 -8.97 25.68 -0.26
CA PRO A 249 -8.78 26.36 1.04
C PRO A 249 -9.71 25.75 2.10
N GLY A 250 -9.18 25.36 3.25
CA GLY A 250 -9.90 24.60 4.29
C GLY A 250 -10.01 23.10 4.04
N GLY A 251 -9.62 22.62 2.86
CA GLY A 251 -9.58 21.18 2.56
C GLY A 251 -8.47 20.45 3.32
N ARG A 252 -8.67 19.16 3.63
CA ARG A 252 -7.79 18.38 4.50
C ARG A 252 -7.13 17.20 3.79
N ILE A 253 -5.90 16.90 4.20
CA ILE A 253 -5.17 15.71 3.79
C ILE A 253 -4.90 14.81 4.99
N GLY A 254 -5.24 13.53 4.85
CA GLY A 254 -4.94 12.47 5.80
C GLY A 254 -3.98 11.45 5.18
N VAL A 255 -2.85 11.21 5.85
CA VAL A 255 -1.85 10.21 5.41
C VAL A 255 -1.63 9.19 6.52
N ILE A 256 -1.87 7.92 6.20
CA ILE A 256 -1.56 6.77 7.06
C ILE A 256 -0.23 6.19 6.61
N SER A 257 0.69 6.02 7.55
CA SER A 257 2.02 5.44 7.33
C SER A 257 2.23 4.23 8.25
N PHE A 258 3.06 3.26 7.83
CA PHE A 258 3.29 2.00 8.54
C PHE A 258 4.71 1.83 9.06
N HIS A 259 5.64 2.70 8.67
CA HIS A 259 7.00 2.70 9.19
C HIS A 259 7.56 4.11 9.43
N SER A 260 8.69 4.15 10.13
CA SER A 260 9.34 5.39 10.59
C SER A 260 9.74 6.34 9.48
N LEU A 261 10.15 5.83 8.33
CA LEU A 261 10.62 6.65 7.20
C LEU A 261 9.47 7.41 6.54
N GLU A 262 8.33 6.74 6.30
CA GLU A 262 7.12 7.38 5.79
C GLU A 262 6.62 8.46 6.76
N ASP A 263 6.43 8.10 8.04
CA ASP A 263 5.97 9.04 9.08
C ASP A 263 6.86 10.28 9.18
N ARG A 264 8.18 10.10 9.03
CA ARG A 264 9.17 11.19 9.03
C ARG A 264 8.97 12.12 7.85
N ILE A 265 8.79 11.60 6.64
CA ILE A 265 8.54 12.37 5.42
C ILE A 265 7.25 13.18 5.57
N VAL A 266 6.14 12.52 5.91
CA VAL A 266 4.83 13.19 6.10
C VAL A 266 4.94 14.31 7.13
N LYS A 267 5.55 14.04 8.30
CA LYS A 267 5.76 15.04 9.35
C LYS A 267 6.52 16.27 8.86
N HIS A 268 7.62 16.05 8.14
CA HIS A 268 8.48 17.14 7.67
C HIS A 268 7.79 17.93 6.56
N ARG A 269 7.23 17.28 5.55
CA ARG A 269 6.54 17.94 4.43
C ARG A 269 5.33 18.76 4.89
N PHE A 270 4.51 18.23 5.82
CA PHE A 270 3.40 19.00 6.40
C PHE A 270 3.88 20.23 7.19
N LYS A 271 4.97 20.07 7.97
CA LYS A 271 5.51 21.15 8.79
C LYS A 271 6.18 22.25 7.96
N GLU A 272 6.88 21.88 6.91
CA GLU A 272 7.68 22.78 6.06
C GLU A 272 6.81 23.48 5.00
N SER A 273 5.60 22.98 4.75
CA SER A 273 4.67 23.60 3.79
C SER A 273 4.22 24.99 4.25
N PRO A 274 4.34 26.02 3.40
CA PRO A 274 3.86 27.36 3.72
C PRO A 274 2.31 27.44 3.72
N ILE A 275 1.63 26.55 2.98
CA ILE A 275 0.19 26.57 2.76
C ILE A 275 -0.59 25.56 3.60
N LEU A 276 0.08 24.63 4.29
CA LEU A 276 -0.59 23.68 5.17
C LEU A 276 -0.51 24.14 6.64
N GLN A 277 -1.57 23.85 7.36
CA GLN A 277 -1.64 23.89 8.82
C GLN A 277 -1.67 22.47 9.35
N VAL A 278 -0.69 22.08 10.18
CA VAL A 278 -0.63 20.76 10.79
C VAL A 278 -1.71 20.62 11.85
N LEU A 279 -2.62 19.69 11.68
CA LEU A 279 -3.68 19.39 12.65
C LEU A 279 -3.18 18.41 13.75
N THR A 280 -2.30 17.48 13.39
CA THR A 280 -1.77 16.46 14.31
C THR A 280 -0.29 16.71 14.61
N LYS A 281 0.04 17.34 15.74
CA LYS A 281 1.43 17.51 16.20
C LYS A 281 2.11 16.16 16.47
N LYS A 282 1.37 15.21 17.09
CA LYS A 282 1.76 13.79 17.23
C LYS A 282 0.88 12.97 16.30
N PRO A 283 1.38 11.86 15.72
CA PRO A 283 0.52 11.02 14.89
C PRO A 283 -0.57 10.38 15.75
N ILE A 284 -1.75 10.22 15.17
CA ILE A 284 -2.82 9.42 15.76
C ILE A 284 -2.43 7.96 15.55
N GLN A 285 -2.63 7.15 16.58
CA GLN A 285 -2.35 5.71 16.58
C GLN A 285 -3.64 4.93 16.79
N PRO A 286 -3.70 3.67 16.33
CA PRO A 286 -4.86 2.82 16.52
C PRO A 286 -5.22 2.64 17.98
N GLN A 287 -6.52 2.64 18.28
CA GLN A 287 -7.04 2.40 19.62
C GLN A 287 -6.90 0.91 20.02
N PRO A 288 -6.96 0.56 21.31
CA PRO A 288 -6.81 -0.82 21.78
C PRO A 288 -7.79 -1.82 21.15
N ASP A 289 -9.02 -1.40 20.87
CA ASP A 289 -10.03 -2.22 20.21
C ASP A 289 -9.64 -2.57 18.76
N GLU A 290 -9.10 -1.60 18.02
CA GLU A 290 -8.59 -1.84 16.67
C GLU A 290 -7.35 -2.74 16.69
N LEU A 291 -6.41 -2.52 17.61
CA LEU A 291 -5.20 -3.35 17.74
C LEU A 291 -5.51 -4.82 18.02
N ASN A 292 -6.60 -5.10 18.72
CA ASN A 292 -7.05 -6.46 19.03
C ASN A 292 -7.71 -7.13 17.81
N ASN A 293 -8.45 -6.36 17.02
CA ASN A 293 -9.25 -6.88 15.91
C ASN A 293 -8.53 -6.81 14.55
N ASN A 294 -7.54 -5.92 14.39
CA ASN A 294 -6.81 -5.70 13.15
C ASN A 294 -5.30 -5.64 13.41
N HIS A 295 -4.61 -6.77 13.33
CA HIS A 295 -3.16 -6.83 13.54
C HIS A 295 -2.33 -5.97 12.56
N ARG A 296 -2.90 -5.61 11.40
CA ARG A 296 -2.23 -4.75 10.40
C ARG A 296 -2.14 -3.30 10.86
N SER A 297 -3.02 -2.88 11.77
CA SER A 297 -3.00 -1.51 12.33
C SER A 297 -1.82 -1.24 13.27
N ARG A 298 -1.13 -2.27 13.75
CA ARG A 298 -0.15 -2.20 14.85
C ARG A 298 0.93 -1.13 14.70
N SER A 299 1.38 -0.86 13.49
CA SER A 299 2.42 0.15 13.20
C SER A 299 1.87 1.41 12.55
N ALA A 300 0.56 1.47 12.33
CA ALA A 300 -0.09 2.57 11.64
C ALA A 300 0.00 3.88 12.42
N LYS A 301 0.13 4.97 11.68
CA LYS A 301 0.19 6.34 12.18
C LYS A 301 -0.52 7.25 11.20
N LEU A 302 -1.56 7.92 11.64
CA LEU A 302 -2.28 8.92 10.85
C LEU A 302 -1.76 10.32 11.16
N ARG A 303 -1.47 11.08 10.12
CA ARG A 303 -1.22 12.53 10.18
C ARG A 303 -2.23 13.27 9.33
N LEU A 304 -2.69 14.40 9.87
CA LEU A 304 -3.66 15.28 9.25
C LEU A 304 -3.08 16.69 9.14
N ALA A 305 -3.35 17.32 8.00
CA ALA A 305 -3.09 18.73 7.76
C ALA A 305 -4.25 19.34 6.97
N GLU A 306 -4.42 20.65 7.08
CA GLU A 306 -5.46 21.44 6.42
C GLU A 306 -4.81 22.52 5.55
N ARG A 307 -5.33 22.76 4.36
CA ARG A 307 -4.91 23.90 3.55
C ARG A 307 -5.43 25.19 4.17
N LYS A 308 -4.52 26.11 4.49
CA LYS A 308 -4.85 27.42 5.06
C LYS A 308 -5.82 28.19 4.15
N ILE A 309 -6.77 28.83 4.76
CA ILE A 309 -7.59 29.88 4.13
C ILE A 309 -6.71 31.13 4.15
N ILE A 310 -6.28 31.57 2.98
CA ILE A 310 -5.52 32.83 2.84
C ILE A 310 -6.57 33.89 2.51
N GLU A 311 -6.76 34.84 3.42
CA GLU A 311 -7.60 36.02 3.23
C GLU A 311 -6.98 36.97 2.20
#